data_9d77cab0a10ab730fbb78da9c678f227
#
_entry.id   9d77cab0a10ab730fbb78da9c678f227
#
_cell.length_a   1.000
_cell.length_b   1.000
_cell.length_c   1.000
_cell.angle_alpha   90.00
_cell.angle_beta   90.00
_cell.angle_gamma   90.00
#
_symmetry.space_group_name_H-M   'P 1'
#
loop_
_entity.id
_entity.type
_entity.pdbx_description
1 polymer ?
#
loop_
_entity_poly.entity_id
_entity_poly.type
_entity_poly.pdbx_seq_one_letter_code
_entity_poly.pdbx_strand_id
1 'polypeptide(L)'
;MSADDVDPAIDPLRPSDLHDLAALEGRCVSLLMSTHRSGPATRTGGDRLRRLMSLIAEYVDAEPADFLAPVESLAADDHFWQHQSEGLAVYAVPSGLLRFRLPVPVADEAAVGVPRLRPLVPALTSGTTVLVLALSSRRVRLFEATPWTMTEMALGPIPSSVDESEPDRDLQQSLQSSAQGGGDQNFHGHGGDANAQRAVTERFFRAVAHGLADRVGLNSAPVVLACVPENRALFESVGGHPRLVKEIVPGNADRTPPATLHRQVREIAADLIPDADRPDLGRWTSLTGTGRLLHDLRAVVDAAGQGRVEAVLVAPEPSTDGTPRLVQDAVDLAIRSTLRHGGRVHALPDIPALASGDGITAVLRW
;
A
#
# COMPACT_ATOMS: atom_id res chain seq x y z
N MET A 1 -8.67 -7.07 -26.10
CA MET A 1 -7.94 -7.76 -25.04
C MET A 1 -8.99 -8.16 -24.03
N SER A 2 -9.33 -9.44 -23.98
CA SER A 2 -10.45 -9.96 -23.21
C SER A 2 -10.12 -9.96 -21.74
N ALA A 3 -11.12 -9.68 -20.89
CA ALA A 3 -10.99 -9.66 -19.42
C ALA A 3 -10.75 -11.06 -18.79
N ASP A 4 -10.58 -12.09 -19.62
CA ASP A 4 -10.55 -13.50 -19.22
C ASP A 4 -9.13 -14.10 -19.11
N ASP A 5 -8.08 -13.28 -19.23
CA ASP A 5 -6.67 -13.75 -19.20
C ASP A 5 -5.98 -13.44 -17.86
N VAL A 6 -6.74 -13.34 -16.77
CA VAL A 6 -6.18 -13.31 -15.42
C VAL A 6 -5.96 -14.77 -15.01
N ASP A 7 -4.70 -15.18 -14.91
CA ASP A 7 -4.33 -16.49 -14.36
C ASP A 7 -5.01 -16.66 -12.98
N PRO A 8 -5.98 -17.59 -12.82
CA PRO A 8 -6.76 -17.74 -11.61
C PRO A 8 -5.91 -18.13 -10.38
N ALA A 9 -4.64 -18.47 -10.57
CA ALA A 9 -3.71 -18.81 -9.50
C ALA A 9 -2.96 -17.59 -8.90
N ILE A 10 -3.20 -16.37 -9.36
CA ILE A 10 -2.54 -15.15 -8.84
C ILE A 10 -3.60 -14.19 -8.34
N ASP A 11 -4.14 -14.51 -7.21
CA ASP A 11 -5.09 -13.61 -6.52
C ASP A 11 -4.38 -12.57 -5.65
N PRO A 12 -4.98 -11.37 -5.47
CA PRO A 12 -4.57 -10.50 -4.37
C PRO A 12 -4.80 -11.24 -3.06
N LEU A 13 -3.85 -11.12 -2.13
CA LEU A 13 -3.93 -11.75 -0.82
C LEU A 13 -5.23 -11.33 -0.09
N ARG A 14 -5.96 -12.31 0.43
CA ARG A 14 -7.19 -12.13 1.21
C ARG A 14 -6.99 -12.60 2.66
N PRO A 15 -7.80 -12.13 3.62
CA PRO A 15 -7.73 -12.62 5.00
C PRO A 15 -7.90 -14.14 5.12
N SER A 16 -8.74 -14.78 4.26
CA SER A 16 -8.88 -16.23 4.20
C SER A 16 -7.59 -16.94 3.86
N ASP A 17 -6.79 -16.39 2.93
CA ASP A 17 -5.55 -17.00 2.45
C ASP A 17 -4.51 -17.12 3.58
N LEU A 18 -4.52 -16.15 4.53
CA LEU A 18 -3.64 -16.23 5.70
C LEU A 18 -4.01 -17.41 6.62
N HIS A 19 -5.33 -17.70 6.76
CA HIS A 19 -5.78 -18.86 7.51
C HIS A 19 -5.44 -20.15 6.78
N ASP A 20 -5.59 -20.19 5.46
CA ASP A 20 -5.23 -21.35 4.63
C ASP A 20 -3.74 -21.64 4.70
N LEU A 21 -2.90 -20.60 4.60
CA LEU A 21 -1.45 -20.73 4.80
C LEU A 21 -1.08 -21.20 6.21
N ALA A 22 -1.77 -20.68 7.23
CA ALA A 22 -1.54 -21.13 8.62
C ALA A 22 -1.95 -22.59 8.85
N ALA A 23 -2.96 -23.08 8.12
CA ALA A 23 -3.43 -24.45 8.18
C ALA A 23 -2.55 -25.45 7.43
N LEU A 24 -1.63 -25.00 6.56
CA LEU A 24 -0.75 -25.88 5.80
C LEU A 24 -0.01 -26.87 6.72
N GLU A 25 -0.02 -28.14 6.32
CA GLU A 25 0.72 -29.20 6.97
C GLU A 25 1.89 -29.64 6.09
N GLY A 26 2.92 -30.18 6.74
CA GLY A 26 4.13 -30.58 6.06
C GLY A 26 5.09 -29.42 5.81
N ARG A 27 6.03 -29.67 4.91
CA ARG A 27 7.10 -28.73 4.58
C ARG A 27 6.61 -27.65 3.64
N CYS A 28 6.96 -26.42 3.96
CA CYS A 28 6.69 -25.27 3.13
C CYS A 28 8.00 -24.54 2.83
N VAL A 29 8.18 -24.13 1.60
CA VAL A 29 9.20 -23.16 1.20
C VAL A 29 8.49 -21.85 0.91
N SER A 30 8.92 -20.79 1.58
CA SER A 30 8.40 -19.43 1.39
C SER A 30 9.48 -18.57 0.73
N LEU A 31 9.13 -17.90 -0.36
CA LEU A 31 10.00 -16.97 -1.09
C LEU A 31 9.23 -15.66 -1.22
N LEU A 32 9.74 -14.62 -0.57
CA LEU A 32 9.14 -13.30 -0.59
C LEU A 32 10.11 -12.31 -1.22
N MET A 33 9.59 -11.37 -1.99
CA MET A 33 10.42 -10.33 -2.61
C MET A 33 9.62 -9.10 -2.96
N SER A 34 10.30 -7.94 -2.97
CA SER A 34 9.73 -6.74 -3.57
C SER A 34 9.64 -6.90 -5.09
N THR A 35 8.57 -6.38 -5.67
CA THR A 35 8.36 -6.34 -7.12
C THR A 35 8.01 -4.93 -7.56
N HIS A 36 7.84 -4.73 -8.86
CA HIS A 36 7.52 -3.41 -9.42
C HIS A 36 6.40 -3.55 -10.45
N ARG A 37 5.45 -2.63 -10.43
CA ARG A 37 4.31 -2.61 -11.37
C ARG A 37 4.72 -2.33 -12.81
N SER A 38 5.86 -1.64 -13.00
CA SER A 38 6.35 -1.23 -14.32
C SER A 38 7.83 -0.85 -14.27
N GLY A 39 8.43 -0.71 -15.44
CA GLY A 39 9.81 -0.24 -15.58
C GLY A 39 10.84 -1.36 -15.76
N PRO A 40 12.13 -1.01 -15.92
CA PRO A 40 13.20 -1.99 -16.23
C PRO A 40 13.38 -3.06 -15.13
N ALA A 41 13.04 -2.74 -13.90
CA ALA A 41 13.17 -3.65 -12.75
C ALA A 41 12.26 -4.88 -12.83
N THR A 42 11.18 -4.84 -13.62
CA THR A 42 10.32 -6.00 -13.84
C THR A 42 11.05 -7.16 -14.52
N ARG A 43 12.05 -6.87 -15.35
CA ARG A 43 12.83 -7.87 -16.09
C ARG A 43 13.80 -8.68 -15.21
N THR A 44 14.09 -8.23 -14.01
CA THR A 44 15.04 -8.90 -13.11
C THR A 44 14.34 -9.80 -12.08
N GLY A 45 13.02 -9.87 -12.10
CA GLY A 45 12.23 -10.61 -11.12
C GLY A 45 12.58 -12.08 -11.06
N GLY A 46 12.66 -12.75 -12.21
CA GLY A 46 13.01 -14.16 -12.29
C GLY A 46 14.41 -14.48 -11.74
N ASP A 47 15.40 -13.64 -12.03
CA ASP A 47 16.77 -13.83 -11.52
C ASP A 47 16.83 -13.60 -10.00
N ARG A 48 16.05 -12.66 -9.48
CA ARG A 48 15.95 -12.45 -8.02
C ARG A 48 15.28 -13.64 -7.35
N LEU A 49 14.23 -14.20 -7.94
CA LEU A 49 13.58 -15.42 -7.43
C LEU A 49 14.57 -16.60 -7.40
N ARG A 50 15.37 -16.80 -8.46
CA ARG A 50 16.43 -17.84 -8.48
C ARG A 50 17.48 -17.63 -7.40
N ARG A 51 17.85 -16.39 -7.09
CA ARG A 51 18.76 -16.09 -5.96
C ARG A 51 18.15 -16.51 -4.61
N LEU A 52 16.85 -16.25 -4.39
CA LEU A 52 16.17 -16.72 -3.18
C LEU A 52 16.15 -18.25 -3.11
N MET A 53 15.90 -18.93 -4.24
CA MET A 53 15.98 -20.40 -4.29
C MET A 53 17.37 -20.92 -3.94
N SER A 54 18.43 -20.26 -4.37
CA SER A 54 19.80 -20.68 -4.04
C SER A 54 20.11 -20.61 -2.54
N LEU A 55 19.45 -19.74 -1.77
CA LEU A 55 19.62 -19.66 -0.31
C LEU A 55 19.07 -20.88 0.44
N ILE A 56 18.14 -21.59 -0.17
CA ILE A 56 17.45 -22.72 0.46
C ILE A 56 17.88 -24.08 -0.10
N ALA A 57 18.75 -24.09 -1.10
CA ALA A 57 19.12 -25.33 -1.80
C ALA A 57 19.54 -26.46 -0.84
N GLU A 58 20.43 -26.17 0.09
CA GLU A 58 20.91 -27.14 1.08
C GLU A 58 19.80 -27.65 2.03
N TYR A 59 18.74 -26.87 2.22
CA TYR A 59 17.65 -27.21 3.14
C TYR A 59 16.54 -28.03 2.47
N VAL A 60 16.54 -28.12 1.15
CA VAL A 60 15.53 -28.83 0.34
C VAL A 60 16.11 -30.03 -0.41
N ASP A 61 17.39 -30.34 -0.25
CA ASP A 61 18.06 -31.47 -0.91
C ASP A 61 17.40 -32.83 -0.65
N ALA A 62 16.68 -32.99 0.49
CA ALA A 62 15.95 -34.20 0.83
C ALA A 62 14.55 -34.29 0.21
N GLU A 63 14.10 -33.25 -0.48
CA GLU A 63 12.79 -33.20 -1.16
C GLU A 63 12.86 -33.86 -2.54
N PRO A 64 11.72 -34.30 -3.10
CA PRO A 64 11.66 -34.73 -4.49
C PRO A 64 12.28 -33.72 -5.43
N ALA A 65 13.00 -34.18 -6.44
CA ALA A 65 13.72 -33.32 -7.39
C ALA A 65 12.80 -32.32 -8.13
N ASP A 66 11.52 -32.61 -8.21
CA ASP A 66 10.49 -31.79 -8.83
C ASP A 66 9.78 -30.81 -7.85
N PHE A 67 10.12 -30.85 -6.55
CA PHE A 67 9.46 -30.03 -5.53
C PHE A 67 9.54 -28.51 -5.84
N LEU A 68 10.67 -28.04 -6.33
CA LEU A 68 10.88 -26.64 -6.70
C LEU A 68 10.67 -26.35 -8.20
N ALA A 69 10.40 -27.36 -9.02
CA ALA A 69 10.20 -27.18 -10.46
C ALA A 69 9.11 -26.15 -10.82
N PRO A 70 7.98 -26.04 -10.09
CA PRO A 70 7.00 -24.98 -10.33
C PRO A 70 7.55 -23.58 -10.07
N VAL A 71 8.46 -23.42 -9.10
CA VAL A 71 9.11 -22.14 -8.80
C VAL A 71 10.10 -21.77 -9.91
N GLU A 72 10.84 -22.75 -10.43
CA GLU A 72 11.76 -22.55 -11.56
C GLU A 72 11.00 -22.14 -12.83
N SER A 73 9.87 -22.80 -13.09
CA SER A 73 8.97 -22.44 -14.19
C SER A 73 8.46 -21.00 -14.05
N LEU A 74 8.06 -20.61 -12.86
CA LEU A 74 7.63 -19.24 -12.55
C LEU A 74 8.76 -18.23 -12.78
N ALA A 75 10.00 -18.57 -12.39
CA ALA A 75 11.17 -17.71 -12.57
C ALA A 75 11.51 -17.50 -14.06
N ALA A 76 11.08 -18.39 -14.93
CA ALA A 76 11.29 -18.32 -16.38
C ALA A 76 10.11 -17.69 -17.16
N ASP A 77 9.01 -17.35 -16.47
CA ASP A 77 7.80 -16.82 -17.10
C ASP A 77 7.87 -15.29 -17.24
N ASP A 78 8.32 -14.81 -18.39
CA ASP A 78 8.42 -13.37 -18.70
C ASP A 78 7.07 -12.66 -18.64
N HIS A 79 5.97 -13.32 -19.00
CA HIS A 79 4.63 -12.73 -18.94
C HIS A 79 4.20 -12.50 -17.49
N PHE A 80 4.47 -13.44 -16.59
CA PHE A 80 4.22 -13.29 -15.17
C PHE A 80 4.92 -12.06 -14.59
N TRP A 81 6.19 -11.84 -14.93
CA TRP A 81 6.99 -10.72 -14.40
C TRP A 81 6.57 -9.35 -14.91
N GLN A 82 5.89 -9.28 -16.04
CA GLN A 82 5.37 -8.01 -16.58
C GLN A 82 4.15 -7.48 -15.82
N HIS A 83 3.47 -8.33 -15.02
CA HIS A 83 2.20 -8.01 -14.36
C HIS A 83 2.30 -8.18 -12.85
N GLN A 84 3.23 -7.45 -12.22
CA GLN A 84 3.45 -7.51 -10.77
C GLN A 84 2.81 -6.35 -10.00
N SER A 85 2.76 -6.49 -8.66
CA SER A 85 2.40 -5.45 -7.70
C SER A 85 3.66 -4.92 -7.00
N GLU A 86 3.56 -4.42 -5.77
CA GLU A 86 4.71 -3.91 -4.99
C GLU A 86 5.51 -5.04 -4.32
N GLY A 87 4.87 -6.17 -4.06
CA GLY A 87 5.48 -7.37 -3.49
C GLY A 87 4.90 -8.65 -4.06
N LEU A 88 5.65 -9.73 -3.88
CA LEU A 88 5.28 -11.09 -4.26
C LEU A 88 5.63 -12.03 -3.12
N ALA A 89 4.68 -12.90 -2.78
CA ALA A 89 4.90 -14.04 -1.91
C ALA A 89 4.62 -15.33 -2.66
N VAL A 90 5.56 -16.25 -2.64
CA VAL A 90 5.50 -17.57 -3.30
C VAL A 90 5.70 -18.64 -2.25
N TYR A 91 4.81 -19.61 -2.22
CA TYR A 91 4.89 -20.76 -1.30
C TYR A 91 4.88 -22.05 -2.10
N ALA A 92 6.00 -22.78 -2.07
CA ALA A 92 6.05 -24.17 -2.58
C ALA A 92 5.67 -25.13 -1.44
N VAL A 93 4.69 -25.96 -1.70
CA VAL A 93 4.15 -26.97 -0.81
C VAL A 93 4.03 -28.30 -1.57
N PRO A 94 3.94 -29.46 -0.90
CA PRO A 94 3.81 -30.74 -1.58
C PRO A 94 2.62 -30.84 -2.55
N SER A 95 1.56 -30.03 -2.32
CA SER A 95 0.39 -29.98 -3.18
C SER A 95 0.51 -29.03 -4.38
N GLY A 96 1.61 -28.26 -4.49
CA GLY A 96 1.83 -27.31 -5.59
C GLY A 96 2.39 -25.97 -5.17
N LEU A 97 2.05 -24.93 -5.93
CA LEU A 97 2.56 -23.57 -5.76
C LEU A 97 1.42 -22.60 -5.46
N LEU A 98 1.55 -21.85 -4.36
CA LEU A 98 0.68 -20.73 -4.02
C LEU A 98 1.42 -19.42 -4.29
N ARG A 99 0.74 -18.44 -4.86
CA ARG A 99 1.34 -17.15 -5.26
C ARG A 99 0.41 -16.02 -4.92
N PHE A 100 0.93 -14.95 -4.27
CA PHE A 100 0.15 -13.79 -3.87
C PHE A 100 0.88 -12.52 -4.27
N ARG A 101 0.20 -11.64 -4.99
CA ARG A 101 0.65 -10.26 -5.20
C ARG A 101 0.29 -9.43 -3.99
N LEU A 102 1.27 -8.72 -3.47
CA LEU A 102 1.11 -7.90 -2.27
C LEU A 102 1.04 -6.42 -2.67
N PRO A 103 0.10 -5.66 -2.08
CA PRO A 103 0.00 -4.21 -2.33
C PRO A 103 1.12 -3.41 -1.64
N VAL A 104 1.99 -4.07 -0.89
CA VAL A 104 3.11 -3.49 -0.15
C VAL A 104 4.41 -4.17 -0.54
N PRO A 105 5.54 -3.45 -0.57
CA PRO A 105 6.84 -4.07 -0.75
C PRO A 105 7.19 -4.93 0.46
N VAL A 106 7.87 -6.04 0.22
CA VAL A 106 8.41 -6.93 1.26
C VAL A 106 9.91 -7.13 1.02
N ALA A 107 10.63 -7.51 2.08
CA ALA A 107 12.04 -7.83 1.95
C ALA A 107 12.25 -9.08 1.08
N ASP A 108 13.43 -9.20 0.47
CA ASP A 108 13.84 -10.40 -0.26
C ASP A 108 14.22 -11.48 0.75
N GLU A 109 13.32 -12.43 1.00
CA GLU A 109 13.45 -13.44 2.05
C GLU A 109 13.12 -14.84 1.56
N ALA A 110 13.83 -15.82 2.09
CA ALA A 110 13.52 -17.22 1.93
C ALA A 110 13.37 -17.89 3.31
N ALA A 111 12.42 -18.82 3.45
CA ALA A 111 12.21 -19.59 4.67
C ALA A 111 11.81 -21.03 4.31
N VAL A 112 12.21 -21.99 5.16
CA VAL A 112 11.88 -23.40 5.00
C VAL A 112 11.26 -23.93 6.29
N GLY A 113 10.16 -24.64 6.18
CA GLY A 113 9.43 -25.23 7.33
C GLY A 113 8.09 -24.55 7.58
N VAL A 114 8.01 -23.66 8.55
CA VAL A 114 6.78 -22.88 8.81
C VAL A 114 6.60 -21.81 7.72
N PRO A 115 5.40 -21.65 7.17
CA PRO A 115 5.14 -20.57 6.23
C PRO A 115 5.51 -19.20 6.82
N ARG A 116 6.15 -18.36 5.99
CA ARG A 116 6.49 -17.00 6.34
C ARG A 116 5.24 -16.13 6.26
N LEU A 117 4.64 -15.80 7.40
CA LEU A 117 3.35 -15.12 7.49
C LEU A 117 3.46 -13.65 7.92
N ARG A 118 4.46 -13.31 8.74
CA ARG A 118 4.64 -11.98 9.31
C ARG A 118 4.63 -10.87 8.26
N PRO A 119 5.34 -10.97 7.12
CA PRO A 119 5.35 -9.93 6.09
C PRO A 119 4.01 -9.77 5.35
N LEU A 120 3.11 -10.77 5.43
CA LEU A 120 1.78 -10.70 4.82
C LEU A 120 0.78 -9.91 5.66
N VAL A 121 0.98 -9.85 6.98
CA VAL A 121 0.03 -9.20 7.90
C VAL A 121 -0.21 -7.73 7.55
N PRO A 122 0.82 -6.91 7.25
CA PRO A 122 0.60 -5.54 6.76
C PRO A 122 -0.24 -5.46 5.49
N ALA A 123 -0.04 -6.38 4.53
CA ALA A 123 -0.80 -6.40 3.29
C ALA A 123 -2.30 -6.62 3.52
N LEU A 124 -2.66 -7.39 4.55
CA LEU A 124 -4.05 -7.65 4.93
C LEU A 124 -4.67 -6.51 5.74
N THR A 125 -3.89 -5.88 6.59
CA THR A 125 -4.30 -4.69 7.33
C THR A 125 -4.41 -3.47 6.39
N SER A 126 -3.81 -3.57 5.21
CA SER A 126 -3.90 -2.57 4.13
C SER A 126 -5.29 -2.49 3.48
N GLY A 127 -6.31 -3.11 4.06
CA GLY A 127 -7.69 -3.11 3.54
C GLY A 127 -8.30 -1.72 3.33
N THR A 128 -7.66 -0.67 3.82
CA THR A 128 -8.04 0.72 3.55
C THR A 128 -6.96 1.40 2.69
N THR A 129 -6.89 1.01 1.42
CA THR A 129 -6.21 1.83 0.42
C THR A 129 -7.01 3.12 0.24
N VAL A 130 -6.35 4.25 0.31
CA VAL A 130 -6.92 5.55 -0.03
C VAL A 130 -6.14 6.17 -1.17
N LEU A 131 -6.83 6.90 -2.02
CA LEU A 131 -6.21 7.76 -3.01
C LEU A 131 -5.96 9.13 -2.38
N VAL A 132 -4.79 9.71 -2.65
CA VAL A 132 -4.46 11.06 -2.16
C VAL A 132 -4.26 11.97 -3.36
N LEU A 133 -5.15 12.93 -3.50
CA LEU A 133 -5.04 13.97 -4.51
C LEU A 133 -4.41 15.22 -3.87
N ALA A 134 -3.13 15.39 -4.13
CA ALA A 134 -2.40 16.60 -3.74
C ALA A 134 -2.70 17.71 -4.75
N LEU A 135 -3.53 18.69 -4.34
CA LEU A 135 -4.13 19.68 -5.22
C LEU A 135 -3.75 21.10 -4.81
N SER A 136 -3.03 21.78 -5.67
CA SER A 136 -2.80 23.22 -5.59
C SER A 136 -3.51 23.96 -6.74
N SER A 137 -3.54 25.30 -6.70
CA SER A 137 -4.08 26.10 -7.80
C SER A 137 -3.27 25.99 -9.10
N ARG A 138 -2.11 25.31 -9.09
CA ARG A 138 -1.20 25.22 -10.23
C ARG A 138 -0.79 23.80 -10.60
N ARG A 139 -0.78 22.86 -9.66
CA ARG A 139 -0.23 21.50 -9.83
C ARG A 139 -1.08 20.47 -9.16
N VAL A 140 -1.00 19.26 -9.70
CA VAL A 140 -1.66 18.05 -9.15
C VAL A 140 -0.66 16.93 -9.09
N ARG A 141 -0.75 16.14 -8.00
CA ARG A 141 -0.10 14.84 -7.87
C ARG A 141 -1.12 13.86 -7.32
N LEU A 142 -1.06 12.63 -7.76
CA LEU A 142 -1.91 11.54 -7.29
C LEU A 142 -1.07 10.48 -6.63
N PHE A 143 -1.52 10.00 -5.47
CA PHE A 143 -0.87 8.90 -4.77
C PHE A 143 -1.89 7.83 -4.41
N GLU A 144 -1.41 6.61 -4.33
CA GLU A 144 -2.07 5.51 -3.64
C GLU A 144 -1.40 5.34 -2.27
N ALA A 145 -2.19 5.39 -1.21
CA ALA A 145 -1.70 5.26 0.15
C ALA A 145 -2.35 4.08 0.86
N THR A 146 -1.53 3.30 1.53
CA THR A 146 -1.91 2.27 2.50
C THR A 146 -1.44 2.72 3.89
N PRO A 147 -1.77 2.03 4.99
CA PRO A 147 -1.20 2.34 6.30
C PRO A 147 0.35 2.30 6.33
N TRP A 148 0.99 1.60 5.39
CA TRP A 148 2.42 1.30 5.39
C TRP A 148 3.21 2.07 4.33
N THR A 149 2.60 2.35 3.20
CA THR A 149 3.29 2.93 2.03
C THR A 149 2.44 4.01 1.38
N MET A 150 3.10 4.94 0.72
CA MET A 150 2.46 5.89 -0.19
C MET A 150 3.29 5.97 -1.48
N THR A 151 2.67 5.63 -2.58
CA THR A 151 3.31 5.56 -3.91
C THR A 151 2.68 6.58 -4.85
N GLU A 152 3.50 7.37 -5.52
CA GLU A 152 3.01 8.33 -6.52
C GLU A 152 2.57 7.59 -7.78
N MET A 153 1.37 7.88 -8.25
CA MET A 153 0.76 7.27 -9.42
C MET A 153 0.93 8.18 -10.65
N ALA A 154 1.03 7.56 -11.81
CA ALA A 154 0.91 8.31 -13.07
C ALA A 154 -0.49 8.94 -13.18
N LEU A 155 -0.54 10.22 -13.53
CA LEU A 155 -1.78 10.99 -13.62
C LEU A 155 -2.71 10.51 -14.76
N GLY A 156 -2.14 10.02 -15.87
CA GLY A 156 -2.93 9.61 -17.03
C GLY A 156 -3.75 10.77 -17.61
N PRO A 157 -5.10 10.72 -17.60
CA PRO A 157 -5.93 11.79 -18.14
C PRO A 157 -6.05 13.04 -17.24
N ILE A 158 -5.48 13.03 -16.04
CA ILE A 158 -5.52 14.16 -15.11
C ILE A 158 -4.44 15.16 -15.54
N PRO A 159 -4.76 16.43 -15.82
CA PRO A 159 -3.75 17.45 -16.14
C PRO A 159 -2.85 17.69 -14.92
N SER A 160 -1.54 17.67 -15.11
CA SER A 160 -0.56 17.85 -14.04
C SER A 160 -0.44 19.29 -13.57
N SER A 161 -0.81 20.24 -14.46
CA SER A 161 -0.72 21.68 -14.21
C SER A 161 -1.80 22.46 -14.96
N VAL A 162 -1.97 23.73 -14.58
CA VAL A 162 -2.85 24.67 -15.26
C VAL A 162 -2.43 24.84 -16.72
N ASP A 163 -1.13 24.90 -17.00
CA ASP A 163 -0.60 25.13 -18.34
C ASP A 163 -0.93 23.95 -19.28
N GLU A 164 -0.95 22.73 -18.76
CA GLU A 164 -1.38 21.55 -19.52
C GLU A 164 -2.89 21.54 -19.80
N SER A 165 -3.68 22.10 -18.89
CA SER A 165 -5.14 22.19 -19.06
C SER A 165 -5.59 23.28 -20.03
N GLU A 166 -4.77 24.29 -20.31
CA GLU A 166 -5.04 25.43 -21.19
C GLU A 166 -3.88 25.69 -22.17
N PRO A 167 -3.60 24.79 -23.12
CA PRO A 167 -2.46 24.93 -24.04
C PRO A 167 -2.53 26.16 -24.94
N ASP A 168 -3.74 26.73 -25.17
CA ASP A 168 -3.92 27.91 -26.02
C ASP A 168 -3.66 29.26 -25.32
N ARG A 169 -3.37 29.26 -24.03
CA ARG A 169 -3.19 30.50 -23.26
C ARG A 169 -1.92 31.27 -23.65
N ASP A 170 -0.84 30.55 -23.94
CA ASP A 170 0.42 31.15 -24.38
C ASP A 170 0.29 31.82 -25.78
N LEU A 171 -0.54 31.24 -26.66
CA LEU A 171 -0.83 31.83 -27.98
C LEU A 171 -1.66 33.11 -27.87
N GLN A 172 -2.62 33.17 -26.96
CA GLN A 172 -3.44 34.37 -26.76
C GLN A 172 -2.67 35.48 -26.06
N GLN A 173 -1.80 35.19 -25.10
CA GLN A 173 -0.93 36.17 -24.46
C GLN A 173 0.12 36.73 -25.44
N SER A 174 0.70 35.90 -26.28
CA SER A 174 1.65 36.33 -27.31
C SER A 174 0.99 37.17 -28.40
N LEU A 175 -0.26 36.89 -28.77
CA LEU A 175 -1.04 37.69 -29.75
C LEU A 175 -1.49 39.02 -29.14
N GLN A 176 -1.85 39.08 -27.85
CA GLN A 176 -2.20 40.33 -27.18
C GLN A 176 -0.99 41.23 -26.91
N SER A 177 0.17 40.65 -26.60
CA SER A 177 1.41 41.44 -26.44
C SER A 177 1.96 42.00 -27.75
N SER A 178 1.68 41.35 -28.88
CA SER A 178 2.07 41.85 -30.22
C SER A 178 1.09 42.88 -30.81
N ALA A 179 -0.15 42.95 -30.29
CA ALA A 179 -1.16 43.91 -30.77
C ALA A 179 -1.17 45.27 -30.01
N GLN A 180 -0.39 45.40 -28.92
CA GLN A 180 -0.37 46.60 -28.07
C GLN A 180 0.91 47.42 -28.22
N GLY A 181 1.21 47.77 -29.46
CA GLY A 181 2.15 48.82 -29.80
C GLY A 181 1.39 50.15 -30.01
N GLY A 182 1.13 50.91 -28.94
CA GLY A 182 0.73 52.29 -29.03
C GLY A 182 -0.55 52.67 -28.28
N GLY A 183 -0.40 53.42 -27.17
CA GLY A 183 -1.45 54.33 -26.67
C GLY A 183 -1.95 54.06 -25.25
N ASP A 184 -1.51 54.92 -24.37
CA ASP A 184 -2.12 55.43 -23.13
C ASP A 184 -2.65 54.48 -22.04
N GLN A 185 -2.11 54.72 -20.86
CA GLN A 185 -2.42 54.15 -19.56
C GLN A 185 -3.89 54.33 -19.19
N ASN A 186 -4.56 53.25 -18.84
CA ASN A 186 -5.68 53.30 -17.92
C ASN A 186 -5.55 52.19 -16.87
N PHE A 187 -5.38 52.64 -15.65
CA PHE A 187 -5.39 51.88 -14.42
C PHE A 187 -6.76 51.22 -14.26
N HIS A 188 -6.86 49.89 -14.44
CA HIS A 188 -8.05 49.14 -14.07
C HIS A 188 -7.75 48.11 -12.98
N GLY A 189 -8.41 48.31 -11.89
CA GLY A 189 -8.48 47.75 -10.59
C GLY A 189 -8.14 46.27 -10.42
N HIS A 190 -7.48 46.01 -9.32
CA HIS A 190 -7.09 44.69 -8.80
C HIS A 190 -8.22 43.60 -8.69
N GLY A 191 -9.47 43.95 -8.96
CA GLY A 191 -10.60 43.00 -8.93
C GLY A 191 -10.77 42.17 -10.21
N GLY A 192 -10.31 42.67 -11.37
CA GLY A 192 -10.42 41.92 -12.62
C GLY A 192 -9.49 40.75 -12.73
N ASP A 193 -8.25 40.89 -12.25
CA ASP A 193 -7.23 39.85 -12.28
C ASP A 193 -7.54 38.71 -11.32
N ALA A 194 -8.09 39.00 -10.14
CA ALA A 194 -8.47 37.99 -9.17
C ALA A 194 -9.63 37.10 -9.66
N ASN A 195 -10.63 37.69 -10.33
CA ASN A 195 -11.74 36.95 -10.91
C ASN A 195 -11.30 36.11 -12.12
N ALA A 196 -10.41 36.63 -12.95
CA ALA A 196 -9.83 35.91 -14.08
C ALA A 196 -9.01 34.71 -13.58
N GLN A 197 -8.17 34.90 -12.55
CA GLN A 197 -7.38 33.84 -11.96
C GLN A 197 -8.25 32.73 -11.32
N ARG A 198 -9.34 33.14 -10.65
CA ARG A 198 -10.30 32.19 -10.07
C ARG A 198 -10.97 31.36 -11.17
N ALA A 199 -11.42 31.98 -12.27
CA ALA A 199 -12.04 31.27 -13.38
C ALA A 199 -11.09 30.25 -14.03
N VAL A 200 -9.80 30.56 -14.12
CA VAL A 200 -8.77 29.63 -14.60
C VAL A 200 -8.65 28.43 -13.66
N THR A 201 -8.56 28.68 -12.35
CA THR A 201 -8.45 27.61 -11.33
C THR A 201 -9.71 26.72 -11.35
N GLU A 202 -10.90 27.29 -11.53
CA GLU A 202 -12.16 26.53 -11.64
C GLU A 202 -12.17 25.60 -12.86
N ARG A 203 -11.70 26.07 -14.01
CA ARG A 203 -11.58 25.21 -15.22
C ARG A 203 -10.57 24.10 -15.01
N PHE A 204 -9.42 24.44 -14.46
CA PHE A 204 -8.39 23.45 -14.13
C PHE A 204 -8.92 22.37 -13.18
N PHE A 205 -9.57 22.76 -12.08
CA PHE A 205 -10.13 21.80 -11.13
C PHE A 205 -11.25 20.94 -11.72
N ARG A 206 -12.03 21.49 -12.66
CA ARG A 206 -13.03 20.70 -13.40
C ARG A 206 -12.36 19.66 -14.30
N ALA A 207 -11.29 20.01 -14.98
CA ALA A 207 -10.52 19.06 -15.78
C ALA A 207 -9.86 17.98 -14.89
N VAL A 208 -9.34 18.37 -13.72
CA VAL A 208 -8.80 17.42 -12.72
C VAL A 208 -9.89 16.47 -12.21
N ALA A 209 -11.08 16.97 -11.86
CA ALA A 209 -12.19 16.15 -11.38
C ALA A 209 -12.64 15.13 -12.42
N HIS A 210 -12.75 15.55 -13.68
CA HIS A 210 -13.09 14.67 -14.80
C HIS A 210 -12.02 13.62 -15.04
N GLY A 211 -10.76 14.04 -15.17
CA GLY A 211 -9.64 13.13 -15.36
C GLY A 211 -9.46 12.15 -14.20
N LEU A 212 -9.76 12.56 -12.95
CA LEU A 212 -9.72 11.66 -11.79
C LEU A 212 -10.81 10.58 -11.90
N ALA A 213 -12.04 10.96 -12.25
CA ALA A 213 -13.13 10.02 -12.45
C ALA A 213 -12.82 9.00 -13.57
N ASP A 214 -12.22 9.47 -14.68
CA ASP A 214 -11.80 8.59 -15.78
C ASP A 214 -10.64 7.66 -15.38
N ARG A 215 -9.73 8.15 -14.54
CA ARG A 215 -8.51 7.41 -14.14
C ARG A 215 -8.79 6.31 -13.14
N VAL A 216 -9.64 6.56 -12.14
CA VAL A 216 -9.83 5.66 -11.00
C VAL A 216 -11.26 5.12 -10.89
N GLY A 217 -12.20 5.67 -11.64
CA GLY A 217 -13.62 5.31 -11.59
C GLY A 217 -14.37 5.93 -10.39
N LEU A 218 -15.67 6.08 -10.54
CA LEU A 218 -16.53 6.73 -9.54
C LEU A 218 -16.70 5.90 -8.24
N ASN A 219 -16.45 4.58 -8.31
CA ASN A 219 -16.50 3.65 -7.18
C ASN A 219 -15.10 3.28 -6.65
N SER A 220 -14.12 4.14 -6.86
CA SER A 220 -12.75 3.92 -6.39
C SER A 220 -12.61 3.81 -4.86
N ALA A 221 -11.39 3.57 -4.40
CA ALA A 221 -11.02 3.79 -3.01
C ALA A 221 -11.36 5.23 -2.56
N PRO A 222 -11.55 5.48 -1.26
CA PRO A 222 -11.75 6.82 -0.73
C PRO A 222 -10.66 7.79 -1.20
N VAL A 223 -11.03 9.03 -1.53
CA VAL A 223 -10.11 10.06 -2.02
C VAL A 223 -9.91 11.11 -0.95
N VAL A 224 -8.69 11.22 -0.44
CA VAL A 224 -8.28 12.26 0.52
C VAL A 224 -7.67 13.42 -0.26
N LEU A 225 -8.13 14.64 -0.01
CA LEU A 225 -7.50 15.84 -0.56
C LEU A 225 -6.36 16.32 0.33
N ALA A 226 -5.20 16.57 -0.26
CA ALA A 226 -4.13 17.33 0.37
C ALA A 226 -4.07 18.71 -0.28
N CYS A 227 -4.66 19.71 0.37
CA CYS A 227 -4.80 21.05 -0.17
C CYS A 227 -5.14 22.07 0.92
N VAL A 228 -5.14 23.35 0.55
CA VAL A 228 -5.70 24.39 1.41
C VAL A 228 -7.24 24.36 1.37
N PRO A 229 -7.93 24.76 2.46
CA PRO A 229 -9.40 24.67 2.55
C PRO A 229 -10.15 25.35 1.40
N GLU A 230 -9.63 26.44 0.87
CA GLU A 230 -10.22 27.19 -0.24
C GLU A 230 -10.24 26.34 -1.53
N ASN A 231 -9.17 25.59 -1.78
CA ASN A 231 -9.08 24.70 -2.94
C ASN A 231 -10.05 23.53 -2.81
N ARG A 232 -10.26 23.01 -1.60
CA ARG A 232 -11.28 22.00 -1.36
C ARG A 232 -12.67 22.48 -1.76
N ALA A 233 -13.09 23.62 -1.21
CA ALA A 233 -14.41 24.18 -1.50
C ALA A 233 -14.60 24.42 -3.01
N LEU A 234 -13.55 24.92 -3.67
CA LEU A 234 -13.58 25.14 -5.11
C LEU A 234 -13.67 23.83 -5.90
N PHE A 235 -12.89 22.82 -5.53
CA PHE A 235 -12.90 21.51 -6.19
C PHE A 235 -14.26 20.82 -6.05
N GLU A 236 -14.87 20.86 -4.87
CA GLU A 236 -16.23 20.34 -4.64
C GLU A 236 -17.27 21.10 -5.49
N SER A 237 -17.15 22.44 -5.61
CA SER A 237 -18.10 23.24 -6.38
C SER A 237 -18.09 22.96 -7.90
N VAL A 238 -16.98 22.45 -8.44
CA VAL A 238 -16.83 22.11 -9.86
C VAL A 238 -17.10 20.64 -10.19
N GLY A 239 -17.59 19.88 -9.22
CA GLY A 239 -17.99 18.47 -9.41
C GLY A 239 -17.25 17.48 -8.49
N GLY A 240 -16.04 17.81 -8.03
CA GLY A 240 -15.31 16.97 -7.09
C GLY A 240 -15.19 15.50 -7.53
N HIS A 241 -15.21 14.61 -6.54
CA HIS A 241 -15.29 13.16 -6.74
C HIS A 241 -16.26 12.55 -5.70
N PRO A 242 -17.12 11.57 -6.06
CA PRO A 242 -18.14 11.03 -5.14
C PRO A 242 -17.54 10.30 -3.92
N ARG A 243 -16.27 9.87 -4.01
CA ARG A 243 -15.56 9.19 -2.92
C ARG A 243 -14.65 10.13 -2.12
N LEU A 244 -14.85 11.46 -2.22
CA LEU A 244 -14.10 12.41 -1.41
C LEU A 244 -14.37 12.20 0.08
N VAL A 245 -13.29 12.09 0.83
CA VAL A 245 -13.32 12.06 2.30
C VAL A 245 -13.56 13.47 2.82
N LYS A 246 -14.29 13.59 3.93
CA LYS A 246 -14.63 14.88 4.53
C LYS A 246 -13.38 15.61 5.05
N GLU A 247 -12.47 14.89 5.64
CA GLU A 247 -11.21 15.39 6.19
C GLU A 247 -10.21 15.68 5.05
N ILE A 248 -9.37 16.70 5.25
CA ILE A 248 -8.27 17.02 4.32
C ILE A 248 -6.93 16.99 5.06
N VAL A 249 -5.87 16.76 4.31
CA VAL A 249 -4.52 17.10 4.77
C VAL A 249 -4.28 18.58 4.45
N PRO A 250 -4.28 19.46 5.47
CA PRO A 250 -4.18 20.89 5.22
C PRO A 250 -2.77 21.31 4.83
N GLY A 251 -2.64 22.26 3.94
CA GLY A 251 -1.37 22.87 3.56
C GLY A 251 -1.11 22.90 2.06
N ASN A 252 0.09 23.38 1.70
CA ASN A 252 0.53 23.39 0.31
C ASN A 252 1.17 22.04 -0.05
N ALA A 253 0.40 21.20 -0.73
CA ALA A 253 0.80 19.86 -1.11
C ALA A 253 1.97 19.80 -2.11
N ASP A 254 2.25 20.88 -2.85
CA ASP A 254 3.34 20.92 -3.85
C ASP A 254 4.72 20.75 -3.21
N ARG A 255 4.88 21.17 -1.96
CA ARG A 255 6.15 21.19 -1.24
C ARG A 255 6.24 20.20 -0.10
N THR A 256 5.14 19.51 0.22
CA THR A 256 5.11 18.55 1.32
C THR A 256 5.86 17.27 0.90
N PRO A 257 6.90 16.86 1.65
CA PRO A 257 7.59 15.60 1.38
C PRO A 257 6.62 14.40 1.48
N PRO A 258 6.75 13.39 0.61
CA PRO A 258 5.85 12.23 0.60
C PRO A 258 5.72 11.53 1.96
N ALA A 259 6.81 11.38 2.71
CA ALA A 259 6.77 10.76 4.04
C ALA A 259 5.95 11.56 5.07
N THR A 260 5.99 12.90 5.00
CA THR A 260 5.17 13.76 5.87
C THR A 260 3.71 13.69 5.46
N LEU A 261 3.43 13.74 4.16
CA LEU A 261 2.08 13.60 3.62
C LEU A 261 1.47 12.25 4.01
N HIS A 262 2.24 11.15 3.87
CA HIS A 262 1.80 9.82 4.25
C HIS A 262 1.40 9.73 5.73
N ARG A 263 2.21 10.28 6.63
CA ARG A 263 1.88 10.27 8.07
C ARG A 263 0.54 10.96 8.36
N GLN A 264 0.27 12.13 7.75
CA GLN A 264 -0.98 12.86 7.91
C GLN A 264 -2.19 12.12 7.29
N VAL A 265 -1.98 11.50 6.13
CA VAL A 265 -3.01 10.69 5.47
C VAL A 265 -3.38 9.46 6.31
N ARG A 266 -2.42 8.83 6.97
CA ARG A 266 -2.66 7.67 7.84
C ARG A 266 -3.63 7.98 8.98
N GLU A 267 -3.54 9.16 9.57
CA GLU A 267 -4.46 9.59 10.63
C GLU A 267 -5.91 9.64 10.09
N ILE A 268 -6.11 10.20 8.91
CA ILE A 268 -7.42 10.26 8.25
C ILE A 268 -7.88 8.86 7.82
N ALA A 269 -6.99 8.08 7.22
CA ALA A 269 -7.31 6.74 6.72
C ALA A 269 -7.70 5.77 7.83
N ALA A 270 -7.16 5.93 9.04
CA ALA A 270 -7.51 5.11 10.20
C ALA A 270 -9.00 5.20 10.55
N ASP A 271 -9.63 6.36 10.35
CA ASP A 271 -11.05 6.56 10.61
C ASP A 271 -11.96 5.97 9.53
N LEU A 272 -11.39 5.59 8.38
CA LEU A 272 -12.11 4.97 7.27
C LEU A 272 -12.15 3.44 7.34
N ILE A 273 -11.41 2.83 8.29
CA ILE A 273 -11.45 1.38 8.52
C ILE A 273 -12.79 1.02 9.13
N PRO A 274 -13.53 0.03 8.57
CA PRO A 274 -14.76 -0.45 9.17
C PRO A 274 -14.54 -0.91 10.62
N ASP A 275 -15.47 -0.62 11.51
CA ASP A 275 -15.36 -0.99 12.95
C ASP A 275 -15.11 -2.49 13.16
N ALA A 276 -15.65 -3.34 12.27
CA ALA A 276 -15.44 -4.78 12.32
C ALA A 276 -13.98 -5.20 12.10
N ASP A 277 -13.23 -4.43 11.32
CA ASP A 277 -11.84 -4.73 10.96
C ASP A 277 -10.83 -3.91 11.78
N ARG A 278 -11.35 -2.97 12.57
CA ARG A 278 -10.50 -2.09 13.40
C ARG A 278 -10.00 -2.86 14.63
N PRO A 279 -8.68 -2.89 14.87
CA PRO A 279 -8.16 -3.44 16.11
C PRO A 279 -8.66 -2.61 17.29
N ASP A 280 -9.15 -3.27 18.33
CA ASP A 280 -9.63 -2.60 19.56
C ASP A 280 -8.46 -2.15 20.43
N LEU A 281 -7.72 -1.17 19.93
CA LEU A 281 -6.50 -0.66 20.56
C LEU A 281 -6.79 -0.05 21.95
N GLY A 282 -7.94 0.59 22.12
CA GLY A 282 -8.34 1.18 23.39
C GLY A 282 -8.52 0.11 24.47
N ARG A 283 -9.22 -0.98 24.14
CA ARG A 283 -9.37 -2.13 25.02
C ARG A 283 -8.00 -2.77 25.32
N TRP A 284 -7.19 -3.01 24.30
CA TRP A 284 -5.89 -3.67 24.51
C TRP A 284 -4.94 -2.83 25.35
N THR A 285 -4.91 -1.51 25.14
CA THR A 285 -4.11 -0.60 25.98
C THR A 285 -4.58 -0.64 27.45
N SER A 286 -5.90 -0.78 27.70
CA SER A 286 -6.43 -0.88 29.07
C SER A 286 -6.03 -2.18 29.78
N LEU A 287 -5.55 -3.18 29.07
CA LEU A 287 -5.04 -4.43 29.64
C LEU A 287 -3.58 -4.33 30.13
N THR A 288 -2.93 -3.19 29.94
CA THR A 288 -1.56 -2.97 30.44
C THR A 288 -1.51 -3.17 31.95
N GLY A 289 -0.56 -3.99 32.42
CA GLY A 289 -0.40 -4.31 33.83
C GLY A 289 -1.36 -5.37 34.41
N THR A 290 -2.30 -5.88 33.60
CA THR A 290 -3.26 -6.91 34.05
C THR A 290 -2.74 -8.35 33.94
N GLY A 291 -1.56 -8.54 33.34
CA GLY A 291 -1.04 -9.86 32.98
C GLY A 291 -1.65 -10.50 31.74
N ARG A 292 -2.58 -9.80 31.06
CA ARG A 292 -3.22 -10.27 29.82
C ARG A 292 -2.48 -9.85 28.55
N LEU A 293 -1.43 -9.05 28.67
CA LEU A 293 -0.52 -8.73 27.57
C LEU A 293 0.79 -9.46 27.76
N LEU A 294 1.22 -10.17 26.73
CA LEU A 294 2.53 -10.81 26.66
C LEU A 294 3.38 -10.09 25.61
N HIS A 295 4.61 -9.77 25.98
CA HIS A 295 5.57 -9.10 25.11
C HIS A 295 6.82 -9.94 24.82
N ASP A 296 7.08 -10.96 25.64
CA ASP A 296 8.17 -11.91 25.45
C ASP A 296 7.79 -12.91 24.34
N LEU A 297 8.60 -13.02 23.30
CA LEU A 297 8.32 -13.88 22.14
C LEU A 297 8.09 -15.34 22.52
N ARG A 298 8.88 -15.88 23.47
CA ARG A 298 8.75 -17.27 23.90
C ARG A 298 7.42 -17.52 24.61
N ALA A 299 7.06 -16.60 25.52
CA ALA A 299 5.78 -16.67 26.20
C ALA A 299 4.60 -16.53 25.23
N VAL A 300 4.73 -15.69 24.20
CA VAL A 300 3.71 -15.54 23.14
C VAL A 300 3.57 -16.84 22.35
N VAL A 301 4.67 -17.46 21.91
CA VAL A 301 4.66 -18.74 21.17
C VAL A 301 4.00 -19.84 22.01
N ASP A 302 4.37 -19.96 23.28
CA ASP A 302 3.81 -20.97 24.19
C ASP A 302 2.30 -20.74 24.40
N ALA A 303 1.87 -19.50 24.64
CA ALA A 303 0.46 -19.16 24.81
C ALA A 303 -0.35 -19.38 23.53
N ALA A 304 0.21 -19.07 22.37
CA ALA A 304 -0.41 -19.30 21.07
C ALA A 304 -0.60 -20.80 20.79
N GLY A 305 0.43 -21.60 21.07
CA GLY A 305 0.36 -23.06 20.94
C GLY A 305 -0.70 -23.70 21.85
N GLN A 306 -0.99 -23.07 22.99
CA GLN A 306 -2.04 -23.49 23.94
C GLN A 306 -3.44 -22.96 23.60
N GLY A 307 -3.59 -22.18 22.53
CA GLY A 307 -4.86 -21.55 22.13
C GLY A 307 -5.35 -20.42 23.06
N ARG A 308 -4.48 -19.88 23.93
CA ARG A 308 -4.80 -18.83 24.91
C ARG A 308 -4.80 -17.43 24.32
N VAL A 309 -4.30 -17.26 23.11
CA VAL A 309 -4.17 -15.96 22.46
C VAL A 309 -5.47 -15.58 21.76
N GLU A 310 -6.01 -14.40 22.06
CA GLU A 310 -7.13 -13.77 21.38
C GLU A 310 -6.65 -13.06 20.11
N ALA A 311 -5.58 -12.28 20.25
CA ALA A 311 -5.01 -11.53 19.15
C ALA A 311 -3.49 -11.41 19.29
N VAL A 312 -2.79 -11.47 18.16
CA VAL A 312 -1.37 -11.15 18.06
C VAL A 312 -1.22 -9.84 17.29
N LEU A 313 -0.41 -8.95 17.84
CA LEU A 313 -0.05 -7.67 17.26
C LEU A 313 1.41 -7.76 16.84
N VAL A 314 1.70 -7.54 15.55
CA VAL A 314 3.06 -7.63 15.03
C VAL A 314 3.50 -6.28 14.46
N ALA A 315 4.70 -5.87 14.84
CA ALA A 315 5.34 -4.73 14.18
C ALA A 315 5.79 -5.14 12.77
N PRO A 316 5.66 -4.24 11.79
CA PRO A 316 6.24 -4.48 10.47
C PRO A 316 7.73 -4.72 10.59
N GLU A 317 8.25 -5.58 9.75
CA GLU A 317 9.69 -5.72 9.65
C GLU A 317 10.29 -4.47 8.98
N PRO A 318 11.45 -4.00 9.47
CA PRO A 318 12.14 -2.91 8.80
C PRO A 318 12.50 -3.33 7.38
N SER A 319 12.30 -2.42 6.43
CA SER A 319 12.77 -2.61 5.07
C SER A 319 14.28 -2.83 5.08
N THR A 320 14.74 -3.91 4.43
CA THR A 320 16.17 -4.22 4.32
C THR A 320 16.78 -3.53 3.10
N ASP A 321 18.09 -3.55 3.01
CA ASP A 321 18.89 -3.00 1.90
C ASP A 321 18.73 -3.75 0.55
N GLY A 322 17.74 -4.65 0.47
CA GLY A 322 17.50 -5.50 -0.72
C GLY A 322 18.43 -6.71 -0.81
N THR A 323 19.21 -6.98 0.22
CA THR A 323 20.04 -8.19 0.29
C THR A 323 19.14 -9.40 0.59
N PRO A 324 19.11 -10.44 -0.26
CA PRO A 324 18.35 -11.66 -0.01
C PRO A 324 18.85 -12.38 1.24
N ARG A 325 17.94 -12.87 2.08
CA ARG A 325 18.28 -13.55 3.33
C ARG A 325 17.43 -14.78 3.58
N LEU A 326 18.01 -15.79 4.23
CA LEU A 326 17.28 -16.90 4.82
C LEU A 326 16.76 -16.49 6.20
N VAL A 327 15.47 -16.69 6.43
CA VAL A 327 14.80 -16.27 7.67
C VAL A 327 14.20 -17.50 8.38
N GLN A 328 14.42 -17.59 9.69
CA GLN A 328 13.71 -18.48 10.58
C GLN A 328 13.16 -17.63 11.72
N ASP A 329 11.86 -17.34 11.71
CA ASP A 329 11.25 -16.40 12.65
C ASP A 329 10.19 -17.11 13.52
N ALA A 330 10.42 -17.14 14.83
CA ALA A 330 9.46 -17.67 15.80
C ALA A 330 8.15 -16.86 15.86
N VAL A 331 8.15 -15.63 15.35
CA VAL A 331 6.93 -14.82 15.19
C VAL A 331 5.96 -15.48 14.23
N ASP A 332 6.45 -16.12 13.15
CA ASP A 332 5.59 -16.86 12.22
C ASP A 332 4.90 -18.05 12.89
N LEU A 333 5.61 -18.73 13.80
CA LEU A 333 5.03 -19.81 14.59
C LEU A 333 3.92 -19.30 15.53
N ALA A 334 4.12 -18.14 16.16
CA ALA A 334 3.10 -17.51 17.00
C ALA A 334 1.88 -17.10 16.17
N ILE A 335 2.09 -16.47 15.02
CA ILE A 335 1.02 -16.10 14.07
C ILE A 335 0.23 -17.33 13.64
N ARG A 336 0.93 -18.36 13.15
CA ARG A 336 0.33 -19.62 12.70
C ARG A 336 -0.52 -20.28 13.80
N SER A 337 0.04 -20.41 14.99
CA SER A 337 -0.66 -21.04 16.12
C SER A 337 -1.88 -20.24 16.54
N THR A 338 -1.79 -18.90 16.57
CA THR A 338 -2.91 -18.02 16.89
C THR A 338 -4.06 -18.20 15.90
N LEU A 339 -3.77 -18.18 14.60
CA LEU A 339 -4.77 -18.37 13.54
C LEU A 339 -5.42 -19.75 13.60
N ARG A 340 -4.64 -20.80 13.79
CA ARG A 340 -5.16 -22.19 13.93
C ARG A 340 -6.10 -22.37 15.11
N HIS A 341 -5.95 -21.59 16.17
CA HIS A 341 -6.85 -21.58 17.32
C HIS A 341 -7.94 -20.50 17.25
N GLY A 342 -8.19 -19.93 16.05
CA GLY A 342 -9.24 -18.93 15.83
C GLY A 342 -8.97 -17.57 16.50
N GLY A 343 -7.73 -17.26 16.77
CA GLY A 343 -7.29 -15.91 17.15
C GLY A 343 -7.10 -15.01 15.94
N ARG A 344 -6.88 -13.72 16.18
CA ARG A 344 -6.69 -12.70 15.17
C ARG A 344 -5.23 -12.23 15.11
N VAL A 345 -4.80 -11.73 13.97
CA VAL A 345 -3.47 -11.14 13.79
C VAL A 345 -3.62 -9.76 13.17
N HIS A 346 -2.94 -8.78 13.73
CA HIS A 346 -2.95 -7.40 13.26
C HIS A 346 -1.53 -6.87 13.15
N ALA A 347 -1.25 -6.13 12.08
CA ALA A 347 -0.03 -5.36 12.00
C ALA A 347 -0.27 -3.98 12.61
N LEU A 348 0.65 -3.54 13.44
CA LEU A 348 0.58 -2.23 14.09
C LEU A 348 1.78 -1.38 13.72
N PRO A 349 1.57 -0.24 13.02
CA PRO A 349 2.57 0.79 12.97
C PRO A 349 2.55 1.58 14.29
N ASP A 350 3.70 1.72 14.94
CA ASP A 350 3.91 2.66 16.08
C ASP A 350 2.83 2.71 17.17
N ILE A 351 2.80 1.71 18.06
CA ILE A 351 2.14 1.88 19.35
C ILE A 351 3.18 1.64 20.46
N PRO A 352 3.77 2.69 21.02
CA PRO A 352 4.82 2.57 22.06
C PRO A 352 4.39 1.73 23.26
N ALA A 353 3.11 1.79 23.64
CA ALA A 353 2.57 1.02 24.75
C ALA A 353 2.42 -0.49 24.47
N LEU A 354 2.47 -0.88 23.20
CA LEU A 354 2.33 -2.28 22.73
C LEU A 354 3.60 -2.76 22.03
N ALA A 355 4.61 -1.89 21.88
CA ALA A 355 5.87 -2.26 21.25
C ALA A 355 6.73 -3.06 22.23
N SER A 356 7.16 -4.26 21.80
CA SER A 356 8.20 -5.03 22.46
C SER A 356 9.49 -5.00 21.64
N GLY A 357 10.63 -5.32 22.26
CA GLY A 357 11.91 -5.45 21.54
C GLY A 357 11.86 -6.50 20.43
N ASP A 358 11.00 -7.51 20.55
CA ASP A 358 10.82 -8.58 19.56
C ASP A 358 9.78 -8.25 18.48
N GLY A 359 9.16 -7.08 18.57
CA GLY A 359 8.15 -6.64 17.59
C GLY A 359 6.87 -7.48 17.57
N ILE A 360 6.53 -8.10 18.70
CA ILE A 360 5.31 -8.90 18.87
C ILE A 360 4.67 -8.67 20.23
N THR A 361 3.35 -8.58 20.26
CA THR A 361 2.56 -8.53 21.49
C THR A 361 1.35 -9.45 21.35
N ALA A 362 1.06 -10.26 22.36
CA ALA A 362 -0.14 -11.08 22.40
C ALA A 362 -1.13 -10.57 23.44
N VAL A 363 -2.40 -10.56 23.07
CA VAL A 363 -3.55 -10.33 23.93
C VAL A 363 -4.13 -11.70 24.30
N LEU A 364 -4.21 -12.01 25.60
CA LEU A 364 -4.74 -13.26 26.08
C LEU A 364 -6.28 -13.20 26.21
N ARG A 365 -6.93 -14.34 26.00
CA ARG A 365 -8.39 -14.51 26.14
C ARG A 365 -8.84 -14.39 27.60
N TRP A 366 -8.00 -14.88 28.53
CA TRP A 366 -8.24 -14.86 29.98
C TRP A 366 -6.92 -14.74 30.75
#